data_d090b4546ca8e6ca3e5b341c8718a5dd
#
_entry.id   d090b4546ca8e6ca3e5b341c8718a5dd
#
_cell.length_a   1.000
_cell.length_b   1.000
_cell.length_c   1.000
_cell.angle_alpha   90.00
_cell.angle_beta   90.00
_cell.angle_gamma   90.00
#
_symmetry.space_group_name_H-M   'P 1'
#
loop_
_entity.id
_entity.type
_entity.pdbx_description
1 polymer ?
#
loop_
_entity_poly.entity_id
_entity_poly.type
_entity_poly.pdbx_seq_one_letter_code
_entity_poly.pdbx_strand_id
1 'polypeptide(L)'
;GPEGERLIALANTADPLFMVGAVAVGMFGLEEIGWTIAAAHYLSVFIVGFLMRFYPGNPSPITAPQPSHSKHKKSMLSRALDELELARLRDGRPFGQLFGDAIKDSFTSMLFVGGCIMVFSVLGRIFDVAGITTLFQRTLQAILSPFSIDKNIIPALLRGFTEITIGCEAASQAASPLFWRTVAASFVIGWSGLSVHAQVATMIYGTDIRLGPYILARAAHGTLAAVLTSILWRPISSAMASQVLQPAAGLQRLAFWSRLALSMQWATLVTGALVILGLAITLLHSIKIVRVRAR
;
A
#
# COMPACT_ATOMS: atom_id res chain seq x y z
N GLY A 1 -15.54 -9.52 -11.91
CA GLY A 1 -15.39 -9.09 -13.30
C GLY A 1 -14.21 -8.15 -13.49
N PRO A 2 -13.96 -7.66 -14.72
CA PRO A 2 -12.76 -6.87 -15.08
C PRO A 2 -12.55 -5.60 -14.25
N GLU A 3 -13.62 -4.96 -13.82
CA GLU A 3 -13.54 -3.78 -12.94
C GLU A 3 -12.97 -4.12 -11.58
N GLY A 4 -13.38 -5.25 -10.98
CA GLY A 4 -12.80 -5.75 -9.74
C GLY A 4 -11.32 -6.10 -9.89
N GLU A 5 -10.91 -6.71 -11.02
CA GLU A 5 -9.51 -7.02 -11.32
C GLU A 5 -8.65 -5.75 -11.43
N ARG A 6 -9.19 -4.68 -12.03
CA ARG A 6 -8.51 -3.37 -12.10
C ARG A 6 -8.42 -2.70 -10.73
N LEU A 7 -9.51 -2.72 -9.96
CA LEU A 7 -9.56 -2.11 -8.64
C LEU A 7 -8.59 -2.77 -7.67
N ILE A 8 -8.50 -4.10 -7.64
CA ILE A 8 -7.61 -4.82 -6.73
C ILE A 8 -6.13 -4.56 -7.08
N ALA A 9 -5.80 -4.39 -8.37
CA ALA A 9 -4.46 -4.03 -8.83
C ALA A 9 -4.04 -2.63 -8.35
N LEU A 10 -4.99 -1.69 -8.23
CA LEU A 10 -4.77 -0.33 -7.76
C LEU A 10 -4.83 -0.19 -6.23
N ALA A 11 -5.79 -0.87 -5.59
CA ALA A 11 -6.06 -0.70 -4.17
C ALA A 11 -5.00 -1.33 -3.27
N ASN A 12 -4.32 -2.40 -3.73
CA ASN A 12 -3.28 -3.06 -2.95
C ASN A 12 -1.93 -2.34 -3.08
N THR A 13 -1.80 -1.22 -2.38
CA THR A 13 -0.58 -0.41 -2.33
C THR A 13 0.01 -0.42 -0.92
N ALA A 14 1.34 -0.33 -0.82
CA ALA A 14 1.99 -0.12 0.45
C ALA A 14 1.65 1.28 1.00
N ASP A 15 1.41 1.37 2.30
CA ASP A 15 1.14 2.65 2.95
C ASP A 15 2.45 3.44 3.22
N PRO A 16 2.35 4.78 3.40
CA PRO A 16 3.52 5.61 3.67
C PRO A 16 4.24 5.24 4.97
N LEU A 17 3.50 4.74 5.98
CA LEU A 17 4.09 4.37 7.26
C LEU A 17 5.00 3.15 7.10
N PHE A 18 4.63 2.18 6.27
CA PHE A 18 5.49 1.05 5.95
C PHE A 18 6.74 1.51 5.17
N MET A 19 6.57 2.30 4.11
CA MET A 19 7.69 2.69 3.25
C MET A 19 8.67 3.64 3.95
N VAL A 20 8.18 4.67 4.61
CA VAL A 20 9.02 5.67 5.28
C VAL A 20 9.37 5.21 6.69
N GLY A 21 8.40 4.78 7.49
CA GLY A 21 8.62 4.42 8.89
C GLY A 21 9.35 3.09 9.06
N ALA A 22 8.80 2.00 8.54
CA ALA A 22 9.37 0.68 8.73
C ALA A 22 10.61 0.45 7.87
N VAL A 23 10.54 0.71 6.56
CA VAL A 23 11.64 0.41 5.64
C VAL A 23 12.73 1.49 5.74
N ALA A 24 12.44 2.74 5.39
CA ALA A 24 13.49 3.75 5.31
C ALA A 24 14.12 4.06 6.68
N VAL A 25 13.31 4.35 7.69
CA VAL A 25 13.81 4.68 9.04
C VAL A 25 14.19 3.41 9.81
N GLY A 26 13.28 2.42 9.86
CA GLY A 26 13.45 1.23 10.69
C GLY A 26 14.57 0.29 10.20
N MET A 27 14.61 -0.01 8.89
CA MET A 27 15.55 -0.98 8.33
C MET A 27 16.81 -0.32 7.76
N PHE A 28 16.68 0.79 7.02
CA PHE A 28 17.83 1.46 6.40
C PHE A 28 18.48 2.49 7.33
N GLY A 29 17.78 3.01 8.32
CA GLY A 29 18.24 4.11 9.18
C GLY A 29 18.33 5.46 8.46
N LEU A 30 17.66 5.61 7.30
CA LEU A 30 17.76 6.76 6.39
C LEU A 30 16.36 7.21 5.95
N GLU A 31 15.81 8.24 6.60
CA GLU A 31 14.48 8.77 6.26
C GLU A 31 14.39 9.26 4.82
N GLU A 32 15.46 9.82 4.30
CA GLU A 32 15.51 10.49 2.97
C GLU A 32 15.14 9.54 1.83
N ILE A 33 15.54 8.27 1.90
CA ILE A 33 15.20 7.29 0.86
C ILE A 33 13.72 6.93 0.87
N GLY A 34 13.02 7.13 1.98
CA GLY A 34 11.60 6.82 2.12
C GLY A 34 10.73 7.63 1.15
N TRP A 35 11.04 8.89 0.97
CA TRP A 35 10.34 9.76 0.02
C TRP A 35 10.59 9.35 -1.42
N THR A 36 11.81 8.93 -1.75
CA THR A 36 12.14 8.39 -3.08
C THR A 36 11.36 7.11 -3.36
N ILE A 37 11.34 6.18 -2.41
CA ILE A 37 10.57 4.93 -2.51
C ILE A 37 9.09 5.22 -2.66
N ALA A 38 8.52 6.09 -1.81
CA ALA A 38 7.11 6.43 -1.82
C ALA A 38 6.69 7.11 -3.14
N ALA A 39 7.46 8.08 -3.61
CA ALA A 39 7.19 8.75 -4.88
C ALA A 39 7.24 7.76 -6.05
N ALA A 40 8.28 6.90 -6.13
CA ALA A 40 8.39 5.88 -7.15
C ALA A 40 7.23 4.87 -7.08
N HIS A 41 6.86 4.45 -5.89
CA HIS A 41 5.76 3.51 -5.65
C HIS A 41 4.42 4.06 -6.13
N TYR A 42 4.04 5.27 -5.70
CA TYR A 42 2.74 5.84 -6.08
C TYR A 42 2.69 6.25 -7.56
N LEU A 43 3.77 6.79 -8.13
CA LEU A 43 3.82 7.06 -9.57
C LEU A 43 3.64 5.79 -10.38
N SER A 44 4.28 4.68 -9.99
CA SER A 44 4.11 3.39 -10.66
C SER A 44 2.71 2.83 -10.54
N VAL A 45 2.02 3.02 -9.40
CA VAL A 45 0.59 2.66 -9.25
C VAL A 45 -0.27 3.36 -10.28
N PHE A 46 -0.10 4.68 -10.46
CA PHE A 46 -0.86 5.44 -11.45
C PHE A 46 -0.58 4.95 -12.87
N ILE A 47 0.68 4.65 -13.20
CA ILE A 47 1.04 4.11 -14.52
C ILE A 47 0.41 2.73 -14.74
N VAL A 48 0.53 1.82 -13.77
CA VAL A 48 -0.10 0.49 -13.84
C VAL A 48 -1.61 0.62 -13.95
N GLY A 49 -2.24 1.50 -13.18
CA GLY A 49 -3.67 1.75 -13.26
C GLY A 49 -4.12 2.25 -14.63
N PHE A 50 -3.34 3.15 -15.22
CA PHE A 50 -3.58 3.60 -16.59
C PHE A 50 -3.43 2.46 -17.60
N LEU A 51 -2.40 1.63 -17.48
CA LEU A 51 -2.21 0.47 -18.34
C LEU A 51 -3.33 -0.56 -18.19
N MET A 52 -3.79 -0.81 -16.96
CA MET A 52 -4.91 -1.70 -16.70
C MET A 52 -6.24 -1.23 -17.31
N ARG A 53 -6.36 0.04 -17.69
CA ARG A 53 -7.50 0.53 -18.47
C ARG A 53 -7.65 -0.21 -19.80
N PHE A 54 -6.53 -0.58 -20.44
CA PHE A 54 -6.52 -1.28 -21.72
C PHE A 54 -6.65 -2.79 -21.57
N TYR A 55 -6.65 -3.30 -20.35
CA TYR A 55 -6.87 -4.72 -20.09
C TYR A 55 -8.32 -5.10 -20.45
N PRO A 56 -8.54 -5.99 -21.45
CA PRO A 56 -9.89 -6.23 -21.97
C PRO A 56 -10.80 -6.97 -20.97
N GLY A 57 -10.23 -7.77 -20.07
CA GLY A 57 -10.99 -8.59 -19.13
C GLY A 57 -12.02 -9.51 -19.83
N ASN A 58 -12.45 -10.56 -19.14
CA ASN A 58 -13.61 -11.33 -19.61
C ASN A 58 -14.89 -10.67 -19.08
N PRO A 59 -15.88 -10.34 -19.93
CA PRO A 59 -17.15 -9.84 -19.47
C PRO A 59 -17.79 -10.90 -18.54
N SER A 60 -18.12 -10.50 -17.32
CA SER A 60 -18.86 -11.34 -16.40
C SER A 60 -20.29 -11.49 -16.89
N PRO A 61 -20.87 -12.70 -16.88
CA PRO A 61 -22.29 -12.89 -17.23
C PRO A 61 -23.24 -12.33 -16.17
N ILE A 62 -22.71 -11.83 -15.05
CA ILE A 62 -23.53 -11.17 -14.02
C ILE A 62 -23.95 -9.83 -14.58
N THR A 63 -25.20 -9.74 -15.01
CA THR A 63 -25.85 -8.50 -15.39
C THR A 63 -25.79 -7.56 -14.20
N ALA A 64 -24.90 -6.57 -14.26
CA ALA A 64 -24.92 -5.49 -13.30
C ALA A 64 -26.33 -4.88 -13.29
N PRO A 65 -26.92 -4.61 -12.11
CA PRO A 65 -28.19 -3.90 -12.05
C PRO A 65 -28.04 -2.64 -12.90
N GLN A 66 -28.83 -2.51 -13.94
CA GLN A 66 -28.81 -1.29 -14.76
C GLN A 66 -28.99 -0.11 -13.81
N PRO A 67 -28.11 0.89 -13.84
CA PRO A 67 -28.33 2.07 -13.05
C PRO A 67 -29.67 2.63 -13.46
N SER A 68 -30.62 2.66 -12.54
CA SER A 68 -31.92 3.30 -12.78
C SER A 68 -31.61 4.73 -13.22
N HIS A 69 -31.98 5.07 -14.45
CA HIS A 69 -31.84 6.40 -14.99
C HIS A 69 -32.74 7.37 -14.22
N SER A 70 -32.34 7.74 -13.04
CA SER A 70 -32.87 8.91 -12.35
C SER A 70 -32.47 10.13 -13.17
N LYS A 71 -33.46 10.76 -13.78
CA LYS A 71 -33.32 11.94 -14.67
C LYS A 71 -32.80 13.22 -13.99
N HIS A 72 -32.42 13.17 -12.71
CA HIS A 72 -31.82 14.30 -12.03
C HIS A 72 -30.29 14.21 -12.10
N LYS A 73 -29.67 15.19 -12.76
CA LYS A 73 -28.22 15.42 -12.84
C LYS A 73 -27.68 15.85 -11.47
N LYS A 74 -27.71 14.93 -10.49
CA LYS A 74 -27.00 15.14 -9.22
C LYS A 74 -25.48 15.10 -9.50
N SER A 75 -24.71 15.98 -8.85
CA SER A 75 -23.25 15.93 -8.94
C SER A 75 -22.73 14.60 -8.43
N MET A 76 -21.56 14.17 -8.91
CA MET A 76 -20.93 12.91 -8.48
C MET A 76 -20.77 12.84 -6.95
N LEU A 77 -20.39 13.95 -6.32
CA LEU A 77 -20.26 14.07 -4.87
C LEU A 77 -21.61 13.89 -4.16
N SER A 78 -22.68 14.50 -4.68
CA SER A 78 -24.02 14.34 -4.10
C SER A 78 -24.50 12.88 -4.16
N ARG A 79 -24.24 12.19 -5.27
CA ARG A 79 -24.57 10.76 -5.40
C ARG A 79 -23.76 9.90 -4.40
N ALA A 80 -22.48 10.18 -4.25
CA ALA A 80 -21.64 9.46 -3.29
C ALA A 80 -22.12 9.65 -1.84
N LEU A 81 -22.55 10.86 -1.47
CA LEU A 81 -23.12 11.14 -0.15
C LEU A 81 -24.47 10.45 0.07
N ASP A 82 -25.34 10.44 -0.96
CA ASP A 82 -26.62 9.73 -0.90
C ASP A 82 -26.41 8.21 -0.71
N GLU A 83 -25.45 7.62 -1.43
CA GLU A 83 -25.12 6.18 -1.27
C GLU A 83 -24.52 5.87 0.10
N LEU A 84 -23.68 6.74 0.64
CA LEU A 84 -23.12 6.62 1.99
C LEU A 84 -24.25 6.62 3.05
N GLU A 85 -25.21 7.55 2.92
CA GLU A 85 -26.36 7.62 3.83
C GLU A 85 -27.25 6.38 3.74
N LEU A 86 -27.53 5.92 2.51
CA LEU A 86 -28.28 4.70 2.28
C LEU A 86 -27.57 3.47 2.87
N ALA A 87 -26.25 3.37 2.72
CA ALA A 87 -25.47 2.29 3.30
C ALA A 87 -25.54 2.30 4.83
N ARG A 88 -25.44 3.49 5.45
CA ARG A 88 -25.58 3.66 6.90
C ARG A 88 -26.97 3.26 7.41
N LEU A 89 -28.01 3.66 6.69
CA LEU A 89 -29.39 3.31 7.05
C LEU A 89 -29.65 1.80 6.90
N ARG A 90 -29.06 1.16 5.90
CA ARG A 90 -29.16 -0.30 5.72
C ARG A 90 -28.39 -1.07 6.77
N ASP A 91 -27.23 -0.58 7.20
CA ASP A 91 -26.41 -1.18 8.27
C ASP A 91 -27.18 -1.21 9.61
N GLY A 92 -27.77 -0.08 9.99
CA GLY A 92 -28.66 0.03 11.18
C GLY A 92 -27.98 -0.25 12.51
N ARG A 93 -26.70 -0.63 12.56
CA ARG A 93 -25.98 -0.94 13.81
C ARG A 93 -25.76 0.32 14.64
N PRO A 94 -25.97 0.29 15.96
CA PRO A 94 -25.58 1.39 16.84
C PRO A 94 -24.06 1.53 16.89
N PHE A 95 -23.58 2.74 17.20
CA PHE A 95 -22.15 3.07 17.22
C PHE A 95 -21.32 2.09 18.06
N GLY A 96 -21.79 1.70 19.23
CA GLY A 96 -21.07 0.76 20.10
C GLY A 96 -20.84 -0.62 19.47
N GLN A 97 -21.85 -1.12 18.75
CA GLN A 97 -21.72 -2.39 18.01
C GLN A 97 -20.77 -2.22 16.82
N LEU A 98 -20.92 -1.16 16.02
CA LEU A 98 -20.05 -0.87 14.89
C LEU A 98 -18.57 -0.76 15.31
N PHE A 99 -18.32 -0.03 16.42
CA PHE A 99 -16.98 0.12 16.98
C PHE A 99 -16.41 -1.21 17.50
N GLY A 100 -17.21 -2.00 18.20
CA GLY A 100 -16.81 -3.33 18.69
C GLY A 100 -16.49 -4.30 17.56
N ASP A 101 -17.31 -4.32 16.51
CA ASP A 101 -17.09 -5.15 15.33
C ASP A 101 -15.83 -4.71 14.59
N ALA A 102 -15.62 -3.40 14.39
CA ALA A 102 -14.42 -2.86 13.75
C ALA A 102 -13.12 -3.26 14.48
N ILE A 103 -13.13 -3.27 15.82
CA ILE A 103 -11.99 -3.74 16.61
C ILE A 103 -11.75 -5.23 16.36
N LYS A 104 -12.79 -6.08 16.45
CA LYS A 104 -12.66 -7.51 16.23
C LYS A 104 -12.14 -7.83 14.82
N ASP A 105 -12.69 -7.17 13.81
CA ASP A 105 -12.28 -7.35 12.41
C ASP A 105 -10.83 -6.91 12.19
N SER A 106 -10.41 -5.82 12.85
CA SER A 106 -9.01 -5.36 12.82
C SER A 106 -8.07 -6.39 13.42
N PHE A 107 -8.38 -6.95 14.60
CA PHE A 107 -7.57 -8.01 15.22
C PHE A 107 -7.49 -9.26 14.33
N THR A 108 -8.62 -9.70 13.78
CA THR A 108 -8.67 -10.86 12.88
C THR A 108 -7.81 -10.63 11.65
N SER A 109 -7.90 -9.45 11.05
CA SER A 109 -7.09 -9.08 9.89
C SER A 109 -5.60 -9.03 10.22
N MET A 110 -5.21 -8.46 11.36
CA MET A 110 -3.80 -8.41 11.79
C MET A 110 -3.23 -9.80 12.05
N LEU A 111 -4.00 -10.68 12.70
CA LEU A 111 -3.58 -12.07 12.93
C LEU A 111 -3.43 -12.85 11.62
N PHE A 112 -4.35 -12.65 10.67
CA PHE A 112 -4.27 -13.26 9.35
C PHE A 112 -3.04 -12.81 8.57
N VAL A 113 -2.78 -11.50 8.52
CA VAL A 113 -1.59 -10.93 7.88
C VAL A 113 -0.31 -11.45 8.54
N GLY A 114 -0.24 -11.41 9.87
CA GLY A 114 0.90 -11.94 10.64
C GLY A 114 1.13 -13.43 10.40
N GLY A 115 0.06 -14.21 10.32
CA GLY A 115 0.11 -15.64 9.97
C GLY A 115 0.69 -15.88 8.57
N CYS A 116 0.25 -15.12 7.58
CA CYS A 116 0.80 -15.19 6.22
C CYS A 116 2.30 -14.86 6.20
N ILE A 117 2.72 -13.77 6.85
CA ILE A 117 4.13 -13.40 6.96
C ILE A 117 4.94 -14.55 7.57
N MET A 118 4.44 -15.13 8.66
CA MET A 118 5.12 -16.23 9.36
C MET A 118 5.28 -17.46 8.47
N VAL A 119 4.21 -17.90 7.80
CA VAL A 119 4.23 -19.06 6.89
C VAL A 119 5.22 -18.84 5.75
N PHE A 120 5.17 -17.70 5.08
CA PHE A 120 6.06 -17.42 3.96
C PHE A 120 7.52 -17.17 4.40
N SER A 121 7.75 -16.68 5.62
CA SER A 121 9.08 -16.57 6.21
C SER A 121 9.68 -17.95 6.45
N VAL A 122 8.91 -18.88 7.02
CA VAL A 122 9.33 -20.28 7.23
C VAL A 122 9.59 -20.98 5.89
N LEU A 123 8.70 -20.78 4.91
CA LEU A 123 8.84 -21.34 3.57
C LEU A 123 10.13 -20.83 2.89
N GLY A 124 10.41 -19.53 2.98
CA GLY A 124 11.66 -18.95 2.49
C GLY A 124 12.88 -19.57 3.14
N ARG A 125 12.84 -19.82 4.47
CA ARG A 125 13.91 -20.49 5.18
C ARG A 125 14.09 -21.95 4.74
N ILE A 126 13.01 -22.66 4.49
CA ILE A 126 13.06 -24.02 3.94
C ILE A 126 13.73 -24.00 2.55
N PHE A 127 13.42 -23.06 1.69
CA PHE A 127 14.06 -22.90 0.37
C PHE A 127 15.55 -22.63 0.50
N ASP A 128 15.98 -21.82 1.48
CA ASP A 128 17.39 -21.57 1.76
C ASP A 128 18.11 -22.87 2.17
N VAL A 129 17.56 -23.61 3.11
CA VAL A 129 18.16 -24.87 3.63
C VAL A 129 18.17 -25.96 2.56
N ALA A 130 17.12 -26.05 1.73
CA ALA A 130 17.03 -27.02 0.64
C ALA A 130 17.92 -26.67 -0.58
N GLY A 131 18.63 -25.53 -0.57
CA GLY A 131 19.48 -25.09 -1.67
C GLY A 131 18.69 -24.54 -2.89
N ILE A 132 17.37 -24.48 -2.80
CA ILE A 132 16.49 -23.96 -3.86
C ILE A 132 16.81 -22.49 -4.16
N THR A 133 17.02 -21.69 -3.11
CA THR A 133 17.39 -20.27 -3.22
C THR A 133 18.69 -20.10 -4.01
N THR A 134 19.69 -20.99 -3.80
CA THR A 134 20.97 -20.94 -4.53
C THR A 134 20.80 -21.20 -6.02
N LEU A 135 19.90 -22.12 -6.40
CA LEU A 135 19.57 -22.39 -7.79
C LEU A 135 18.94 -21.17 -8.47
N PHE A 136 17.92 -20.58 -7.83
CA PHE A 136 17.28 -19.38 -8.32
C PHE A 136 18.23 -18.17 -8.37
N GLN A 137 19.14 -18.06 -7.40
CA GLN A 137 20.16 -17.01 -7.37
C GLN A 137 21.05 -17.05 -8.61
N ARG A 138 21.55 -18.24 -8.98
CA ARG A 138 22.38 -18.43 -10.18
C ARG A 138 21.62 -18.07 -11.45
N THR A 139 20.36 -18.51 -11.56
CA THR A 139 19.50 -18.22 -12.71
C THR A 139 19.23 -16.72 -12.82
N LEU A 140 18.83 -16.07 -11.71
CA LEU A 140 18.55 -14.64 -11.70
C LEU A 140 19.80 -13.81 -11.97
N GLN A 141 20.95 -14.23 -11.46
CA GLN A 141 22.24 -13.60 -11.76
C GLN A 141 22.57 -13.66 -13.25
N ALA A 142 22.34 -14.81 -13.91
CA ALA A 142 22.55 -14.93 -15.36
C ALA A 142 21.60 -14.01 -16.15
N ILE A 143 20.33 -13.93 -15.77
CA ILE A 143 19.34 -13.06 -16.41
C ILE A 143 19.67 -11.57 -16.21
N LEU A 144 20.12 -11.17 -15.04
CA LEU A 144 20.38 -9.77 -14.69
C LEU A 144 21.78 -9.29 -15.11
N SER A 145 22.69 -10.20 -15.45
CA SER A 145 24.08 -9.85 -15.81
C SER A 145 24.20 -8.83 -16.96
N PRO A 146 23.35 -8.82 -18.03
CA PRO A 146 23.46 -7.83 -19.10
C PRO A 146 23.09 -6.39 -18.66
N PHE A 147 22.38 -6.23 -17.55
CA PHE A 147 21.85 -4.94 -17.08
C PHE A 147 22.77 -4.22 -16.09
N SER A 148 23.99 -4.72 -15.84
CA SER A 148 24.95 -4.15 -14.88
C SER A 148 24.38 -3.94 -13.47
N ILE A 149 23.40 -4.78 -13.06
CA ILE A 149 22.79 -4.75 -11.74
C ILE A 149 23.75 -5.39 -10.73
N ASP A 150 23.93 -4.76 -9.57
CA ASP A 150 24.80 -5.28 -8.52
C ASP A 150 24.28 -6.65 -8.02
N LYS A 151 25.09 -7.68 -8.21
CA LYS A 151 24.73 -9.06 -7.84
C LYS A 151 24.43 -9.25 -6.35
N ASN A 152 24.95 -8.38 -5.50
CA ASN A 152 24.77 -8.47 -4.06
C ASN A 152 23.34 -8.16 -3.59
N ILE A 153 22.48 -7.59 -4.46
CA ILE A 153 21.06 -7.41 -4.14
C ILE A 153 20.19 -8.62 -4.49
N ILE A 154 20.71 -9.60 -5.23
CA ILE A 154 19.94 -10.77 -5.69
C ILE A 154 19.34 -11.57 -4.52
N PRO A 155 20.06 -11.82 -3.41
CA PRO A 155 19.46 -12.47 -2.23
C PRO A 155 18.26 -11.71 -1.67
N ALA A 156 18.31 -10.38 -1.68
CA ALA A 156 17.20 -9.55 -1.22
C ALA A 156 15.98 -9.66 -2.15
N LEU A 157 16.18 -9.67 -3.47
CA LEU A 157 15.12 -9.88 -4.44
C LEU A 157 14.44 -11.24 -4.27
N LEU A 158 15.21 -12.30 -4.05
CA LEU A 158 14.67 -13.65 -3.85
C LEU A 158 13.88 -13.79 -2.55
N ARG A 159 14.39 -13.23 -1.45
CA ARG A 159 13.64 -13.17 -0.19
C ARG A 159 12.39 -12.31 -0.31
N GLY A 160 12.49 -11.16 -0.99
CA GLY A 160 11.37 -10.29 -1.28
C GLY A 160 10.35 -10.89 -2.24
N PHE A 161 10.75 -11.85 -3.06
CA PHE A 161 9.81 -12.60 -3.88
C PHE A 161 8.83 -13.41 -3.02
N THR A 162 9.29 -13.97 -1.90
CA THR A 162 8.45 -14.73 -0.96
C THR A 162 7.74 -13.83 0.04
N GLU A 163 8.48 -12.87 0.67
CA GLU A 163 7.92 -12.04 1.71
C GLU A 163 8.54 -10.62 1.66
N ILE A 164 7.68 -9.61 1.67
CA ILE A 164 8.04 -8.20 1.48
C ILE A 164 8.98 -7.67 2.58
N THR A 165 8.69 -7.96 3.85
CA THR A 165 9.44 -7.41 5.00
C THR A 165 10.85 -7.97 5.04
N ILE A 166 10.99 -9.29 4.89
CA ILE A 166 12.31 -9.97 4.87
C ILE A 166 13.12 -9.52 3.65
N GLY A 167 12.45 -9.31 2.50
CA GLY A 167 13.12 -8.79 1.31
C GLY A 167 13.66 -7.38 1.50
N CYS A 168 12.88 -6.48 2.10
CA CYS A 168 13.32 -5.12 2.41
C CYS A 168 14.45 -5.09 3.44
N GLU A 169 14.37 -5.92 4.48
CA GLU A 169 15.43 -6.06 5.46
C GLU A 169 16.72 -6.59 4.81
N ALA A 170 16.63 -7.63 4.00
CA ALA A 170 17.80 -8.15 3.27
C ALA A 170 18.38 -7.11 2.30
N ALA A 171 17.56 -6.28 1.67
CA ALA A 171 18.02 -5.17 0.84
C ALA A 171 18.76 -4.12 1.68
N SER A 172 18.26 -3.80 2.88
CA SER A 172 18.91 -2.83 3.78
C SER A 172 20.28 -3.29 4.28
N GLN A 173 20.51 -4.58 4.33
CA GLN A 173 21.76 -5.20 4.84
C GLN A 173 22.71 -5.67 3.73
N ALA A 174 22.29 -5.57 2.45
CA ALA A 174 23.09 -6.04 1.32
C ALA A 174 24.42 -5.29 1.21
N ALA A 175 25.52 -6.00 0.94
CA ALA A 175 26.84 -5.45 0.68
C ALA A 175 26.88 -4.80 -0.72
N SER A 176 26.06 -3.78 -0.94
CA SER A 176 25.83 -3.10 -2.21
C SER A 176 25.69 -1.59 -1.99
N PRO A 177 26.02 -0.75 -2.97
CA PRO A 177 25.76 0.68 -2.89
C PRO A 177 24.31 0.99 -2.52
N LEU A 178 24.09 2.04 -1.73
CA LEU A 178 22.76 2.45 -1.25
C LEU A 178 21.73 2.59 -2.39
N PHE A 179 22.16 3.08 -3.54
CA PHE A 179 21.34 3.15 -4.75
C PHE A 179 20.68 1.78 -5.09
N TRP A 180 21.48 0.73 -5.24
CA TRP A 180 20.98 -0.59 -5.59
C TRP A 180 20.14 -1.22 -4.50
N ARG A 181 20.50 -0.99 -3.23
CA ARG A 181 19.72 -1.42 -2.06
C ARG A 181 18.33 -0.79 -2.06
N THR A 182 18.23 0.51 -2.36
CA THR A 182 16.96 1.23 -2.44
C THR A 182 16.13 0.79 -3.65
N VAL A 183 16.75 0.58 -4.80
CA VAL A 183 16.09 0.04 -6.00
C VAL A 183 15.52 -1.35 -5.73
N ALA A 184 16.28 -2.22 -5.05
CA ALA A 184 15.79 -3.56 -4.67
C ALA A 184 14.60 -3.48 -3.71
N ALA A 185 14.66 -2.63 -2.68
CA ALA A 185 13.56 -2.40 -1.77
C ALA A 185 12.30 -1.89 -2.50
N SER A 186 12.44 -0.94 -3.42
CA SER A 186 11.31 -0.43 -4.23
C SER A 186 10.69 -1.51 -5.09
N PHE A 187 11.48 -2.37 -5.72
CA PHE A 187 10.99 -3.53 -6.46
C PHE A 187 10.18 -4.46 -5.55
N VAL A 188 10.76 -4.84 -4.40
CA VAL A 188 10.15 -5.76 -3.44
C VAL A 188 8.83 -5.21 -2.91
N ILE A 189 8.76 -3.91 -2.57
CA ILE A 189 7.54 -3.24 -2.14
C ILE A 189 6.49 -3.23 -3.26
N GLY A 190 6.91 -2.93 -4.48
CA GLY A 190 6.04 -2.95 -5.66
C GLY A 190 5.51 -4.35 -5.97
N TRP A 191 6.31 -5.39 -5.88
CA TRP A 191 5.92 -6.80 -6.04
C TRP A 191 5.05 -7.30 -4.89
N SER A 192 5.32 -6.90 -3.67
CA SER A 192 4.62 -7.23 -2.39
C SER A 192 4.88 -8.63 -1.82
N GLY A 193 5.61 -9.51 -2.51
CA GLY A 193 5.87 -10.88 -2.07
C GLY A 193 4.69 -11.84 -2.22
N LEU A 194 4.97 -13.13 -2.29
CA LEU A 194 3.95 -14.18 -2.38
C LEU A 194 3.03 -14.20 -1.15
N SER A 195 3.50 -13.75 0.01
CA SER A 195 2.71 -13.64 1.24
C SER A 195 1.46 -12.75 1.02
N VAL A 196 1.63 -11.59 0.38
CA VAL A 196 0.51 -10.68 0.07
C VAL A 196 -0.34 -11.24 -1.08
N HIS A 197 0.25 -11.91 -2.06
CA HIS A 197 -0.52 -12.58 -3.11
C HIS A 197 -1.45 -13.65 -2.55
N ALA A 198 -1.01 -14.42 -1.55
CA ALA A 198 -1.84 -15.40 -0.85
C ALA A 198 -2.96 -14.73 -0.05
N GLN A 199 -2.69 -13.59 0.60
CA GLN A 199 -3.71 -12.80 1.30
C GLN A 199 -4.80 -12.35 0.33
N VAL A 200 -4.39 -11.78 -0.82
CA VAL A 200 -5.33 -11.34 -1.85
C VAL A 200 -6.12 -12.52 -2.43
N ALA A 201 -5.47 -13.66 -2.71
CA ALA A 201 -6.15 -14.86 -3.19
C ALA A 201 -7.24 -15.33 -2.23
N THR A 202 -6.97 -15.24 -0.91
CA THR A 202 -7.98 -15.59 0.12
C THR A 202 -9.15 -14.61 0.13
N MET A 203 -8.88 -13.30 0.00
CA MET A 203 -9.92 -12.27 0.00
C MET A 203 -10.84 -12.31 -1.22
N ILE A 204 -10.32 -12.71 -2.39
CA ILE A 204 -11.12 -12.83 -3.62
C ILE A 204 -11.78 -14.20 -3.78
N TYR A 205 -11.49 -15.13 -2.87
CA TYR A 205 -12.08 -16.46 -2.92
C TYR A 205 -13.62 -16.40 -2.95
N GLY A 206 -14.23 -17.16 -3.85
CA GLY A 206 -15.68 -17.13 -4.06
C GLY A 206 -16.22 -15.95 -4.88
N THR A 207 -15.35 -15.08 -5.37
CA THR A 207 -15.71 -14.00 -6.31
C THR A 207 -15.35 -14.39 -7.76
N ASP A 208 -15.80 -13.60 -8.72
CA ASP A 208 -15.45 -13.72 -10.15
C ASP A 208 -14.13 -13.02 -10.52
N ILE A 209 -13.36 -12.55 -9.54
CA ILE A 209 -12.08 -11.86 -9.73
C ILE A 209 -10.96 -12.89 -9.89
N ARG A 210 -10.17 -12.76 -10.96
CA ARG A 210 -9.05 -13.66 -11.24
C ARG A 210 -7.75 -13.10 -10.64
N LEU A 211 -6.94 -13.99 -10.09
CA LEU A 211 -5.65 -13.65 -9.49
C LEU A 211 -4.57 -13.30 -10.54
N GLY A 212 -4.62 -13.93 -11.73
CA GLY A 212 -3.60 -13.76 -12.77
C GLY A 212 -3.33 -12.32 -13.17
N PRO A 213 -4.33 -11.52 -13.53
CA PRO A 213 -4.17 -10.09 -13.85
C PRO A 213 -3.56 -9.28 -12.71
N TYR A 214 -3.90 -9.61 -11.46
CA TYR A 214 -3.31 -9.00 -10.28
C TYR A 214 -1.82 -9.30 -10.17
N ILE A 215 -1.40 -10.56 -10.33
CA ILE A 215 0.03 -10.96 -10.30
C ILE A 215 0.82 -10.20 -11.37
N LEU A 216 0.27 -10.11 -12.59
CA LEU A 216 0.92 -9.38 -13.68
C LEU A 216 1.03 -7.89 -13.37
N ALA A 217 -0.02 -7.28 -12.83
CA ALA A 217 -0.01 -5.89 -12.41
C ALA A 217 1.04 -5.62 -11.31
N ARG A 218 1.20 -6.55 -10.34
CA ARG A 218 2.21 -6.43 -9.28
C ARG A 218 3.64 -6.58 -9.83
N ALA A 219 3.87 -7.49 -10.77
CA ALA A 219 5.16 -7.61 -11.45
C ALA A 219 5.53 -6.34 -12.22
N ALA A 220 4.58 -5.78 -12.97
CA ALA A 220 4.75 -4.50 -13.65
C ALA A 220 5.00 -3.35 -12.65
N HIS A 221 4.24 -3.31 -11.55
CA HIS A 221 4.40 -2.31 -10.51
C HIS A 221 5.81 -2.37 -9.88
N GLY A 222 6.28 -3.54 -9.45
CA GLY A 222 7.62 -3.69 -8.89
C GLY A 222 8.71 -3.24 -9.85
N THR A 223 8.60 -3.64 -11.12
CA THR A 223 9.55 -3.23 -12.16
C THR A 223 9.54 -1.72 -12.39
N LEU A 224 8.36 -1.11 -12.53
CA LEU A 224 8.23 0.33 -12.68
C LEU A 224 8.72 1.09 -11.46
N ALA A 225 8.44 0.61 -10.25
CA ALA A 225 8.93 1.21 -9.01
C ALA A 225 10.46 1.20 -8.96
N ALA A 226 11.11 0.11 -9.34
CA ALA A 226 12.57 0.04 -9.43
C ALA A 226 13.14 1.02 -10.46
N VAL A 227 12.53 1.10 -11.65
CA VAL A 227 12.95 2.05 -12.70
C VAL A 227 12.75 3.49 -12.25
N LEU A 228 11.59 3.83 -11.71
CA LEU A 228 11.30 5.18 -11.21
C LEU A 228 12.20 5.55 -10.03
N THR A 229 12.51 4.62 -9.13
CA THR A 229 13.49 4.86 -8.06
C THR A 229 14.86 5.20 -8.66
N SER A 230 15.28 4.51 -9.71
CA SER A 230 16.54 4.79 -10.38
C SER A 230 16.57 6.19 -11.02
N ILE A 231 15.46 6.62 -11.59
CA ILE A 231 15.32 7.96 -12.20
C ILE A 231 15.25 9.05 -11.14
N LEU A 232 14.49 8.83 -10.07
CA LEU A 232 14.23 9.81 -9.02
C LEU A 232 15.34 9.87 -7.95
N TRP A 233 16.30 8.96 -8.00
CA TRP A 233 17.34 8.81 -6.99
C TRP A 233 18.06 10.11 -6.64
N ARG A 234 18.63 10.80 -7.63
CA ARG A 234 19.39 12.04 -7.43
C ARG A 234 18.52 13.25 -7.11
N PRO A 235 17.44 13.54 -7.88
CA PRO A 235 16.64 14.73 -7.65
C PRO A 235 16.00 14.79 -6.27
N ILE A 236 15.47 13.66 -5.77
CA ILE A 236 14.78 13.65 -4.48
C ILE A 236 15.77 13.57 -3.32
N SER A 237 16.80 12.74 -3.40
CA SER A 237 17.80 12.63 -2.32
C SER A 237 18.56 13.94 -2.10
N SER A 238 18.89 14.67 -3.15
CA SER A 238 19.56 15.98 -3.02
C SER A 238 18.60 17.08 -2.54
N ALA A 239 17.36 17.10 -2.98
CA ALA A 239 16.36 18.09 -2.55
C ALA A 239 15.98 17.91 -1.06
N MET A 240 15.89 16.66 -0.59
CA MET A 240 15.54 16.37 0.81
C MET A 240 16.72 16.57 1.76
N ALA A 241 17.94 16.23 1.37
CA ALA A 241 19.13 16.43 2.19
C ALA A 241 19.33 17.90 2.60
N SER A 242 18.89 18.85 1.76
CA SER A 242 18.96 20.28 2.08
C SER A 242 17.87 20.78 3.03
N GLN A 243 16.73 20.09 3.12
CA GLN A 243 15.56 20.56 3.90
C GLN A 243 15.36 19.81 5.23
N VAL A 244 15.72 18.52 5.29
CA VAL A 244 15.40 17.65 6.44
C VAL A 244 16.45 17.74 7.56
N LEU A 245 17.65 18.19 7.27
CA LEU A 245 18.74 18.22 8.27
C LEU A 245 18.52 19.23 9.43
N GLN A 246 17.55 20.15 9.34
CA GLN A 246 17.32 21.13 10.41
C GLN A 246 16.20 20.77 11.41
N PRO A 247 15.02 20.28 11.03
CA PRO A 247 13.97 19.94 12.00
C PRO A 247 14.18 18.62 12.74
N ALA A 248 14.67 17.58 12.04
CA ALA A 248 14.84 16.25 12.64
C ALA A 248 15.93 16.19 13.70
N ALA A 249 17.01 16.93 13.54
CA ALA A 249 18.08 17.03 14.53
C ALA A 249 17.60 17.63 15.87
N GLY A 250 16.60 18.50 15.83
CA GLY A 250 15.94 19.03 17.04
C GLY A 250 15.08 17.98 17.75
N LEU A 251 14.33 17.17 16.99
CA LEU A 251 13.46 16.13 17.54
C LEU A 251 14.24 14.93 18.11
N GLN A 252 15.35 14.57 17.51
CA GLN A 252 16.21 13.49 18.02
C GLN A 252 16.86 13.80 19.39
N ARG A 253 17.02 15.07 19.72
CA ARG A 253 17.54 15.53 21.03
C ARG A 253 16.46 15.55 22.12
N LEU A 254 15.18 15.43 21.78
CA LEU A 254 14.12 15.39 22.76
C LEU A 254 14.07 14.03 23.48
N ALA A 255 13.88 14.06 24.80
CA ALA A 255 13.61 12.85 25.57
C ALA A 255 12.37 12.12 25.02
N PHE A 256 12.31 10.80 25.21
CA PHE A 256 11.18 9.96 24.78
C PHE A 256 9.81 10.58 25.12
N TRP A 257 9.65 11.06 26.35
CA TRP A 257 8.40 11.66 26.84
C TRP A 257 8.01 12.93 26.09
N SER A 258 8.97 13.76 25.71
CA SER A 258 8.70 14.97 24.94
C SER A 258 8.27 14.65 23.51
N ARG A 259 8.85 13.62 22.89
CA ARG A 259 8.43 13.12 21.56
C ARG A 259 7.05 12.51 21.60
N LEU A 260 6.75 11.72 22.64
CA LEU A 260 5.44 11.15 22.86
C LEU A 260 4.38 12.22 23.04
N ALA A 261 4.65 13.23 23.89
CA ALA A 261 3.74 14.35 24.11
C ALA A 261 3.45 15.12 22.81
N LEU A 262 4.48 15.40 22.00
CA LEU A 262 4.31 16.07 20.72
C LEU A 262 3.46 15.23 19.74
N SER A 263 3.73 13.91 19.66
CA SER A 263 2.95 12.99 18.84
C SER A 263 1.50 12.92 19.27
N MET A 264 1.24 12.91 20.59
CA MET A 264 -0.12 12.92 21.14
C MET A 264 -0.83 14.25 20.84
N GLN A 265 -0.14 15.40 20.92
CA GLN A 265 -0.71 16.69 20.53
C GLN A 265 -1.16 16.70 19.07
N TRP A 266 -0.29 16.24 18.15
CA TRP A 266 -0.66 16.15 16.74
C TRP A 266 -1.80 15.17 16.49
N ALA A 267 -1.79 14.01 17.13
CA ALA A 267 -2.90 13.06 17.04
C ALA A 267 -4.21 13.66 17.53
N THR A 268 -4.20 14.39 18.65
CA THR A 268 -5.37 15.07 19.20
C THR A 268 -5.87 16.15 18.24
N LEU A 269 -4.98 16.96 17.66
CA LEU A 269 -5.36 18.00 16.71
C LEU A 269 -5.99 17.42 15.44
N VAL A 270 -5.40 16.37 14.88
CA VAL A 270 -5.94 15.70 13.69
C VAL A 270 -7.30 15.06 14.00
N THR A 271 -7.41 14.35 15.12
CA THR A 271 -8.69 13.75 15.54
C THR A 271 -9.74 14.81 15.78
N GLY A 272 -9.39 15.90 16.47
CA GLY A 272 -10.29 17.03 16.69
C GLY A 272 -10.75 17.67 15.39
N ALA A 273 -9.85 17.88 14.43
CA ALA A 273 -10.18 18.42 13.11
C ALA A 273 -11.14 17.48 12.34
N LEU A 274 -10.92 16.17 12.39
CA LEU A 274 -11.80 15.18 11.76
C LEU A 274 -13.19 15.15 12.41
N VAL A 275 -13.26 15.25 13.73
CA VAL A 275 -14.54 15.33 14.46
C VAL A 275 -15.29 16.61 14.09
N ILE A 276 -14.61 17.76 14.08
CA ILE A 276 -15.22 19.05 13.69
C ILE A 276 -15.71 18.99 12.25
N LEU A 277 -14.93 18.43 11.33
CA LEU A 277 -15.33 18.25 9.94
C LEU A 277 -16.57 17.34 9.82
N GLY A 278 -16.60 16.23 10.56
CA GLY A 278 -17.75 15.32 10.62
C GLY A 278 -19.02 16.02 11.16
N LEU A 279 -18.88 16.80 12.25
CA LEU A 279 -19.98 17.60 12.79
C LEU A 279 -20.45 18.68 11.82
N ALA A 280 -19.55 19.37 11.15
CA ALA A 280 -19.88 20.40 10.15
C ALA A 280 -20.65 19.78 8.97
N ILE A 281 -20.22 18.63 8.47
CA ILE A 281 -20.92 17.89 7.39
C ILE A 281 -22.33 17.50 7.88
N THR A 282 -22.46 16.98 9.09
CA THR A 282 -23.76 16.58 9.67
C THR A 282 -24.70 17.77 9.84
N LEU A 283 -24.21 18.90 10.32
CA LEU A 283 -24.99 20.15 10.47
C LEU A 283 -25.44 20.69 9.12
N LEU A 284 -24.55 20.75 8.13
CA LEU A 284 -24.88 21.18 6.77
C LEU A 284 -25.95 20.29 6.15
N HIS A 285 -25.90 19.00 6.41
CA HIS A 285 -26.91 18.05 5.95
C HIS A 285 -28.27 18.27 6.62
N SER A 286 -28.26 18.47 7.95
CA SER A 286 -29.48 18.76 8.73
C SER A 286 -30.19 20.04 8.28
N ILE A 287 -29.43 21.09 7.94
CA ILE A 287 -29.97 22.35 7.43
C ILE A 287 -30.61 22.15 6.03
N LYS A 288 -30.04 21.29 5.19
CA LYS A 288 -30.64 20.96 3.87
C LYS A 288 -31.97 20.22 4.03
N ILE A 289 -32.07 19.28 4.96
CA ILE A 289 -33.32 18.53 5.22
C ILE A 289 -34.44 19.45 5.70
N VAL A 290 -34.13 20.37 6.62
CA VAL A 290 -35.11 21.34 7.11
C VAL A 290 -35.61 22.27 5.99
N ARG A 291 -34.73 22.72 5.06
CA ARG A 291 -35.13 23.55 3.91
C ARG A 291 -35.99 22.80 2.89
N VAL A 292 -35.83 21.49 2.73
CA VAL A 292 -36.65 20.70 1.80
C VAL A 292 -38.02 20.39 2.39
N ARG A 293 -38.16 20.29 3.73
CA ARG A 293 -39.47 20.12 4.41
C ARG A 293 -40.28 21.41 4.53
N ALA A 294 -39.66 22.57 4.37
CA ALA A 294 -40.32 23.88 4.47
C ALA A 294 -40.77 24.45 3.08
N ARG A 295 -40.63 23.70 2.03
CA ARG A 295 -41.19 23.92 0.70
C ARG A 295 -42.17 22.79 0.36
#